data_e109174deed9d6a584280d614c12e4ee
#
_entry.id   e109174deed9d6a584280d614c12e4ee
#
_cell.length_a   1.000
_cell.length_b   1.000
_cell.length_c   1.000
_cell.angle_alpha   90.00
_cell.angle_beta   90.00
_cell.angle_gamma   90.00
#
_symmetry.space_group_name_H-M   'P 1'
#
loop_
_entity.id
_entity.type
_entity.pdbx_description
1 polymer ?
#
loop_
_entity_poly.entity_id
_entity_poly.type
_entity_poly.pdbx_seq_one_letter_code
_entity_poly.pdbx_strand_id
1 'polypeptide(L)'
;MPKLHEEKVNVLKKPEWLKIRLHRTAEYADVQRIVRDHSLHTICSSGLCPNKAECWSRRTATFMILGEICTRNCRFCATLSGRPLPPDPSEPAKLAESVRLMGLRHVVVTSVTRDDLPDGGAAHWAECVRAIRAENPDVTIELLIPDLDAKPDLLDTVIASG
;
A
#
# COMPACT_ATOMS: atom_id res chain seq x y z
N MET A 1 18.85 -51.83 -3.16
CA MET A 1 18.22 -50.51 -3.01
C MET A 1 17.89 -50.05 -4.42
N PRO A 2 16.60 -49.84 -4.77
CA PRO A 2 16.23 -49.37 -6.09
C PRO A 2 16.56 -47.86 -6.17
N LYS A 3 17.23 -47.45 -7.26
CA LYS A 3 17.51 -46.04 -7.57
C LYS A 3 16.17 -45.36 -7.93
N LEU A 4 15.80 -44.38 -7.11
CA LEU A 4 14.70 -43.45 -7.46
C LEU A 4 15.09 -42.69 -8.73
N HIS A 5 14.35 -42.93 -9.81
CA HIS A 5 14.43 -42.14 -11.03
C HIS A 5 13.89 -40.72 -10.69
N GLU A 6 14.78 -39.73 -10.66
CA GLU A 6 14.38 -38.33 -10.67
C GLU A 6 13.69 -38.03 -12.01
N GLU A 7 12.37 -38.04 -12.03
CA GLU A 7 11.62 -37.50 -13.15
C GLU A 7 11.94 -35.99 -13.26
N LYS A 8 12.65 -35.62 -14.31
CA LYS A 8 12.88 -34.21 -14.66
C LYS A 8 11.53 -33.57 -14.95
N VAL A 9 11.01 -32.79 -14.01
CA VAL A 9 9.82 -31.96 -14.24
C VAL A 9 10.14 -31.01 -15.38
N ASN A 10 9.49 -31.22 -16.51
CA ASN A 10 9.66 -30.37 -17.70
C ASN A 10 8.92 -29.04 -17.43
N VAL A 11 9.63 -28.06 -16.86
CA VAL A 11 9.08 -26.73 -16.61
C VAL A 11 8.89 -26.02 -17.93
N LEU A 12 7.65 -25.91 -18.40
CA LEU A 12 7.30 -25.16 -19.60
C LEU A 12 7.77 -23.71 -19.47
N LYS A 13 8.47 -23.21 -20.48
CA LYS A 13 8.88 -21.80 -20.54
C LYS A 13 7.64 -20.90 -20.61
N LYS A 14 7.61 -19.88 -19.75
CA LYS A 14 6.54 -18.87 -19.81
C LYS A 14 6.49 -18.21 -21.19
N PRO A 15 5.29 -18.06 -21.80
CA PRO A 15 5.15 -17.33 -23.06
C PRO A 15 5.60 -15.87 -22.92
N GLU A 16 5.96 -15.22 -24.03
CA GLU A 16 6.53 -13.86 -24.02
C GLU A 16 5.60 -12.82 -23.36
N TRP A 17 4.30 -12.95 -23.52
CA TRP A 17 3.31 -12.05 -22.93
C TRP A 17 3.18 -12.19 -21.40
N LEU A 18 3.68 -13.28 -20.80
CA LEU A 18 3.78 -13.48 -19.35
C LEU A 18 5.14 -13.04 -18.79
N LYS A 19 6.06 -12.57 -19.63
CA LYS A 19 7.36 -12.09 -19.19
C LYS A 19 7.28 -10.62 -18.82
N ILE A 20 7.46 -10.30 -17.54
CA ILE A 20 7.57 -8.92 -17.07
C ILE A 20 9.01 -8.46 -17.27
N ARG A 21 9.19 -7.36 -18.00
CA ARG A 21 10.49 -6.67 -18.11
C ARG A 21 10.67 -5.79 -16.89
N LEU A 22 11.58 -6.16 -16.00
CA LEU A 22 11.93 -5.37 -14.82
C LEU A 22 12.83 -4.20 -15.26
N HIS A 23 12.23 -3.13 -15.78
CA HIS A 23 12.94 -1.88 -16.03
C HIS A 23 12.92 -1.05 -14.76
N ARG A 24 14.09 -0.90 -14.14
CA ARG A 24 14.27 0.10 -13.08
C ARG A 24 14.65 1.42 -13.74
N THR A 25 13.65 2.27 -13.94
CA THR A 25 13.85 3.63 -14.50
C THR A 25 14.28 4.59 -13.39
N ALA A 26 14.66 5.82 -13.77
CA ALA A 26 14.95 6.89 -12.82
C ALA A 26 13.72 7.18 -11.93
N GLU A 27 12.52 7.18 -12.54
CA GLU A 27 11.26 7.40 -11.84
C GLU A 27 10.98 6.30 -10.79
N TYR A 28 11.28 5.03 -11.10
CA TYR A 28 11.20 3.95 -10.12
C TYR A 28 12.11 4.22 -8.92
N ALA A 29 13.36 4.65 -9.18
CA ALA A 29 14.32 4.95 -8.12
C ALA A 29 13.87 6.15 -7.27
N ASP A 30 13.27 7.17 -7.91
CA ASP A 30 12.71 8.33 -7.21
C ASP A 30 11.55 7.92 -6.29
N VAL A 31 10.58 7.16 -6.79
CA VAL A 31 9.46 6.65 -5.97
C VAL A 31 9.99 5.81 -4.81
N GLN A 32 10.94 4.91 -5.07
CA GLN A 32 11.56 4.09 -4.03
C GLN A 32 12.24 4.95 -2.96
N ARG A 33 12.95 6.00 -3.36
CA ARG A 33 13.60 6.94 -2.46
C ARG A 33 12.59 7.70 -1.61
N ILE A 34 11.54 8.29 -2.22
CA ILE A 34 10.49 9.03 -1.51
C ILE A 34 9.82 8.14 -0.46
N VAL A 35 9.38 6.95 -0.83
CA VAL A 35 8.72 6.00 0.10
C VAL A 35 9.64 5.64 1.27
N ARG A 36 10.91 5.38 1.00
CA ARG A 36 11.89 5.04 2.03
C ARG A 36 12.20 6.22 2.95
N ASP A 37 12.49 7.39 2.38
CA ASP A 37 12.97 8.57 3.12
C ASP A 37 11.87 9.12 4.06
N HIS A 38 10.59 8.90 3.70
CA HIS A 38 9.43 9.22 4.55
C HIS A 38 8.97 8.04 5.44
N SER A 39 9.67 6.90 5.39
CA SER A 39 9.30 5.68 6.15
C SER A 39 7.85 5.25 5.91
N LEU A 40 7.35 5.42 4.68
CA LEU A 40 6.00 5.04 4.30
C LEU A 40 5.95 3.60 3.80
N HIS A 41 4.77 2.99 3.93
CA HIS A 41 4.50 1.66 3.42
C HIS A 41 3.65 1.73 2.14
N THR A 42 3.78 0.71 1.29
CA THR A 42 2.96 0.56 0.09
C THR A 42 2.49 -0.88 -0.04
N ILE A 43 1.23 -1.05 -0.45
CA ILE A 43 0.74 -2.41 -0.75
C ILE A 43 1.49 -3.03 -1.94
N CYS A 44 2.10 -2.21 -2.80
CA CYS A 44 2.97 -2.67 -3.88
C CYS A 44 4.16 -3.49 -3.38
N SER A 45 4.70 -3.13 -2.21
CA SER A 45 5.79 -3.85 -1.54
C SER A 45 5.27 -4.97 -0.65
N SER A 46 4.37 -4.66 0.29
CA SER A 46 3.86 -5.61 1.28
C SER A 46 3.00 -6.70 0.65
N GLY A 47 2.26 -6.37 -0.41
CA GLY A 47 1.45 -7.32 -1.18
C GLY A 47 2.22 -8.10 -2.25
N LEU A 48 3.56 -7.94 -2.35
CA LEU A 48 4.41 -8.60 -3.35
C LEU A 48 3.89 -8.41 -4.80
N CYS A 49 3.40 -7.21 -5.12
CA CYS A 49 2.76 -6.91 -6.40
C CYS A 49 3.71 -7.12 -7.58
N PRO A 50 3.36 -7.96 -8.56
CA PRO A 50 4.20 -8.21 -9.73
C PRO A 50 4.35 -6.98 -10.64
N ASN A 51 3.40 -6.04 -10.58
CA ASN A 51 3.37 -4.84 -11.42
C ASN A 51 4.12 -3.66 -10.79
N LYS A 52 4.70 -3.83 -9.60
CA LYS A 52 5.38 -2.75 -8.87
C LYS A 52 6.39 -2.00 -9.74
N ALA A 53 7.21 -2.71 -10.51
CA ALA A 53 8.24 -2.09 -11.34
C ALA A 53 7.63 -1.18 -12.43
N GLU A 54 6.56 -1.61 -13.06
CA GLU A 54 5.86 -0.84 -14.08
C GLU A 54 5.15 0.39 -13.48
N CYS A 55 4.37 0.18 -12.40
CA CYS A 55 3.64 1.26 -11.74
C CYS A 55 4.60 2.35 -11.21
N TRP A 56 5.65 1.95 -10.52
CA TRP A 56 6.61 2.90 -9.95
C TRP A 56 7.41 3.64 -11.03
N SER A 57 7.68 2.99 -12.18
CA SER A 57 8.28 3.67 -13.34
C SER A 57 7.35 4.70 -13.98
N ARG A 58 6.05 4.63 -13.70
CA ARG A 58 5.03 5.62 -14.08
C ARG A 58 4.67 6.57 -12.94
N ARG A 59 5.47 6.61 -11.88
CA ARG A 59 5.24 7.41 -10.66
C ARG A 59 3.90 7.10 -9.99
N THR A 60 3.43 5.84 -10.07
CA THR A 60 2.18 5.40 -9.46
C THR A 60 2.47 4.42 -8.34
N ALA A 61 1.97 4.71 -7.14
CA ALA A 61 2.05 3.82 -5.98
C ALA A 61 0.73 3.85 -5.20
N THR A 62 0.38 2.72 -4.59
CA THR A 62 -0.73 2.67 -3.62
C THR A 62 -0.11 2.66 -2.23
N PHE A 63 -0.33 3.76 -1.51
CA PHE A 63 0.16 3.89 -0.14
C PHE A 63 -0.65 3.02 0.82
N MET A 64 0.02 2.51 1.84
CA MET A 64 -0.59 1.70 2.89
C MET A 64 -0.28 2.35 4.23
N ILE A 65 -1.28 2.93 4.86
CA ILE A 65 -1.18 3.64 6.13
C ILE A 65 -1.41 2.71 7.33
N LEU A 66 -1.18 3.23 8.53
CA LEU A 66 -1.31 2.53 9.81
C LEU A 66 -0.28 1.40 10.01
N GLY A 67 0.84 1.48 9.26
CA GLY A 67 1.97 0.55 9.37
C GLY A 67 1.91 -0.60 8.38
N GLU A 68 2.73 -1.64 8.63
CA GLU A 68 2.88 -2.79 7.73
C GLU A 68 2.36 -4.11 8.32
N ILE A 69 1.96 -4.11 9.59
CA ILE A 69 1.47 -5.31 10.29
C ILE A 69 -0.04 -5.21 10.48
N CYS A 70 -0.77 -6.18 9.95
CA CYS A 70 -2.22 -6.27 10.05
C CYS A 70 -2.63 -7.10 11.26
N THR A 71 -3.72 -6.74 11.95
CA THR A 71 -4.30 -7.54 13.03
C THR A 71 -4.98 -8.81 12.52
N ARG A 72 -5.34 -8.85 11.22
CA ARG A 72 -6.01 -9.99 10.58
C ARG A 72 -5.06 -10.81 9.72
N ASN A 73 -5.38 -12.10 9.52
CA ASN A 73 -4.62 -13.05 8.72
C ASN A 73 -5.47 -13.63 7.58
N CYS A 74 -5.78 -12.82 6.58
CA CYS A 74 -6.58 -13.25 5.44
C CYS A 74 -5.76 -14.17 4.52
N ARG A 75 -6.32 -15.32 4.13
CA ARG A 75 -5.60 -16.37 3.35
C ARG A 75 -5.08 -15.90 1.99
N PHE A 76 -5.67 -14.88 1.41
CA PHE A 76 -5.29 -14.32 0.10
C PHE A 76 -4.35 -13.12 0.20
N CYS A 77 -4.06 -12.62 1.40
CA CYS A 77 -3.28 -11.41 1.62
C CYS A 77 -1.83 -11.74 1.94
N ALA A 78 -0.89 -11.06 1.27
CA ALA A 78 0.53 -11.23 1.52
C ALA A 78 1.10 -10.27 2.58
N THR A 79 0.25 -9.37 3.12
CA THR A 79 0.64 -8.45 4.20
C THR A 79 0.96 -9.22 5.48
N LEU A 80 1.97 -8.77 6.21
CA LEU A 80 2.36 -9.37 7.47
C LEU A 80 1.24 -9.29 8.51
N SER A 81 1.01 -10.37 9.23
CA SER A 81 0.02 -10.44 10.31
C SER A 81 0.71 -10.50 11.66
N GLY A 82 0.14 -9.80 12.65
CA GLY A 82 0.72 -9.80 13.99
C GLY A 82 0.18 -8.66 14.86
N ARG A 83 1.01 -8.22 15.80
CA ARG A 83 0.71 -7.08 16.67
C ARG A 83 1.35 -5.82 16.11
N PRO A 84 0.55 -4.85 15.61
CA PRO A 84 1.07 -3.60 15.07
C PRO A 84 1.70 -2.71 16.14
N LEU A 85 2.59 -1.83 15.72
CA LEU A 85 3.04 -0.70 16.54
C LEU A 85 1.94 0.39 16.60
N PRO A 86 2.01 1.33 17.58
CA PRO A 86 1.12 2.49 17.57
C PRO A 86 1.18 3.24 16.23
N PRO A 87 0.08 3.87 15.79
CA PRO A 87 0.09 4.72 14.60
C PRO A 87 1.15 5.83 14.70
N ASP A 88 1.86 6.09 13.61
CA ASP A 88 2.81 7.21 13.55
C ASP A 88 2.04 8.53 13.35
N PRO A 89 2.05 9.46 14.31
CA PRO A 89 1.33 10.73 14.19
C PRO A 89 1.90 11.63 13.08
N SER A 90 3.09 11.35 12.57
CA SER A 90 3.70 12.08 11.45
C SER A 90 3.36 11.50 10.08
N GLU A 91 2.75 10.32 10.01
CA GLU A 91 2.42 9.64 8.76
C GLU A 91 1.51 10.48 7.84
N PRO A 92 0.46 11.20 8.33
CA PRO A 92 -0.38 12.05 7.48
C PRO A 92 0.41 13.13 6.73
N ALA A 93 1.31 13.84 7.43
CA ALA A 93 2.14 14.89 6.81
C ALA A 93 3.14 14.32 5.81
N LYS A 94 3.81 13.22 6.17
CA LYS A 94 4.75 12.52 5.28
C LYS A 94 4.07 12.00 4.02
N LEU A 95 2.84 11.50 4.15
CA LEU A 95 2.03 11.03 3.03
C LEU A 95 1.68 12.17 2.09
N ALA A 96 1.18 13.30 2.62
CA ALA A 96 0.83 14.49 1.84
C ALA A 96 2.04 15.04 1.08
N GLU A 97 3.19 15.16 1.72
CA GLU A 97 4.44 15.57 1.09
C GLU A 97 4.88 14.59 -0.01
N SER A 98 4.76 13.29 0.22
CA SER A 98 5.12 12.26 -0.77
C SER A 98 4.24 12.35 -2.02
N VAL A 99 2.93 12.59 -1.86
CA VAL A 99 1.99 12.83 -2.98
C VAL A 99 2.45 14.04 -3.82
N ARG A 100 2.85 15.13 -3.16
CA ARG A 100 3.38 16.33 -3.81
C ARG A 100 4.70 16.07 -4.55
N LEU A 101 5.66 15.43 -3.89
CA LEU A 101 6.98 15.14 -4.47
C LEU A 101 6.89 14.19 -5.68
N MET A 102 5.94 13.28 -5.67
CA MET A 102 5.67 12.39 -6.80
C MET A 102 4.90 13.08 -7.93
N GLY A 103 4.30 14.24 -7.68
CA GLY A 103 3.49 14.98 -8.65
C GLY A 103 2.25 14.21 -9.07
N LEU A 104 1.59 13.54 -8.13
CA LEU A 104 0.43 12.72 -8.42
C LEU A 104 -0.79 13.60 -8.70
N ARG A 105 -1.61 13.18 -9.67
CA ARG A 105 -2.95 13.72 -9.91
C ARG A 105 -4.04 12.84 -9.33
N HIS A 106 -3.71 11.61 -9.04
CA HIS A 106 -4.57 10.61 -8.41
C HIS A 106 -3.73 9.79 -7.43
N VAL A 107 -4.15 9.73 -6.19
CA VAL A 107 -3.51 8.92 -5.14
C VAL A 107 -4.47 7.86 -4.63
N VAL A 108 -3.98 6.63 -4.55
CA VAL A 108 -4.71 5.53 -3.92
C VAL A 108 -4.09 5.26 -2.56
N VAL A 109 -4.93 5.26 -1.53
CA VAL A 109 -4.53 4.97 -0.15
C VAL A 109 -5.30 3.76 0.35
N THR A 110 -4.60 2.83 0.94
CA THR A 110 -5.16 1.69 1.66
C THR A 110 -4.56 1.60 3.06
N SER A 111 -4.97 0.66 3.87
CA SER A 111 -4.35 0.40 5.17
C SER A 111 -4.27 -1.09 5.50
N VAL A 112 -3.50 -1.41 6.52
CA VAL A 112 -3.70 -2.63 7.30
C VAL A 112 -4.97 -2.51 8.15
N THR A 113 -5.57 -3.63 8.55
CA THR A 113 -6.66 -3.61 9.54
C THR A 113 -6.08 -3.43 10.94
N ARG A 114 -6.74 -2.63 11.75
CA ARG A 114 -6.33 -2.23 13.10
C ARG A 114 -7.44 -2.48 14.11
N ASP A 115 -7.84 -3.76 14.27
CA ASP A 115 -8.84 -4.17 15.27
C ASP A 115 -8.38 -3.91 16.72
N ASP A 116 -7.10 -3.59 16.89
CA ASP A 116 -6.49 -3.18 18.15
C ASP A 116 -6.79 -1.72 18.54
N LEU A 117 -7.25 -0.90 17.60
CA LEU A 117 -7.65 0.49 17.84
C LEU A 117 -9.16 0.59 18.08
N PRO A 118 -9.60 1.42 19.03
CA PRO A 118 -11.03 1.56 19.36
C PRO A 118 -11.91 2.00 18.17
N ASP A 119 -11.33 2.78 17.26
CA ASP A 119 -11.96 3.33 16.06
C ASP A 119 -11.52 2.63 14.77
N GLY A 120 -10.81 1.49 14.86
CA GLY A 120 -10.28 0.79 13.70
C GLY A 120 -9.31 1.63 12.86
N GLY A 121 -8.87 2.80 13.36
CA GLY A 121 -8.02 3.76 12.69
C GLY A 121 -8.76 4.82 11.86
N ALA A 122 -10.09 4.97 12.03
CA ALA A 122 -10.90 5.92 11.25
C ALA A 122 -10.43 7.38 11.41
N ALA A 123 -10.03 7.80 12.62
CA ALA A 123 -9.49 9.13 12.87
C ALA A 123 -8.19 9.36 12.08
N HIS A 124 -7.29 8.39 12.07
CA HIS A 124 -6.02 8.47 11.33
C HIS A 124 -6.26 8.52 9.81
N TRP A 125 -7.23 7.77 9.30
CA TRP A 125 -7.68 7.87 7.91
C TRP A 125 -8.12 9.30 7.57
N ALA A 126 -8.96 9.89 8.41
CA ALA A 126 -9.45 11.24 8.22
C ALA A 126 -8.32 12.28 8.27
N GLU A 127 -7.33 12.10 9.14
CA GLU A 127 -6.13 12.96 9.21
C GLU A 127 -5.29 12.86 7.93
N CYS A 128 -5.08 11.65 7.40
CA CYS A 128 -4.36 11.44 6.14
C CYS A 128 -5.06 12.13 4.97
N VAL A 129 -6.38 11.99 4.85
CA VAL A 129 -7.16 12.65 3.78
C VAL A 129 -7.06 14.15 3.88
N ARG A 130 -7.29 14.73 5.08
CA ARG A 130 -7.18 16.19 5.30
C ARG A 130 -5.78 16.71 4.99
N ALA A 131 -4.72 15.99 5.39
CA ALA A 131 -3.35 16.39 5.09
C ALA A 131 -3.07 16.38 3.58
N ILE A 132 -3.45 15.31 2.88
CA ILE A 132 -3.30 15.25 1.42
C ILE A 132 -4.04 16.41 0.76
N ARG A 133 -5.30 16.66 1.14
CA ARG A 133 -6.15 17.70 0.56
C ARG A 133 -5.60 19.10 0.79
N ALA A 134 -5.05 19.35 1.99
CA ALA A 134 -4.47 20.66 2.32
C ALA A 134 -3.21 20.98 1.51
N GLU A 135 -2.35 19.99 1.26
CA GLU A 135 -1.09 20.19 0.52
C GLU A 135 -1.27 20.02 -0.99
N ASN A 136 -2.26 19.23 -1.42
CA ASN A 136 -2.50 18.84 -2.81
C ASN A 136 -3.98 19.04 -3.18
N PRO A 137 -4.48 20.28 -3.32
CA PRO A 137 -5.93 20.55 -3.45
C PRO A 137 -6.57 19.94 -4.71
N ASP A 138 -5.80 19.78 -5.79
CA ASP A 138 -6.28 19.28 -7.08
C ASP A 138 -6.15 17.76 -7.24
N VAL A 139 -5.60 17.04 -6.23
CA VAL A 139 -5.41 15.59 -6.31
C VAL A 139 -6.73 14.87 -6.06
N THR A 140 -7.05 13.92 -6.94
CA THR A 140 -8.11 12.94 -6.67
C THR A 140 -7.61 11.91 -5.66
N ILE A 141 -8.37 11.69 -4.58
CA ILE A 141 -8.04 10.72 -3.54
C ILE A 141 -9.00 9.54 -3.65
N GLU A 142 -8.46 8.35 -3.82
CA GLU A 142 -9.19 7.08 -3.77
C GLU A 142 -8.82 6.35 -2.49
N LEU A 143 -9.82 5.95 -1.72
CA LEU A 143 -9.63 5.24 -0.46
C LEU A 143 -10.11 3.80 -0.58
N LEU A 144 -9.22 2.84 -0.31
CA LEU A 144 -9.56 1.43 -0.16
C LEU A 144 -9.51 1.09 1.33
N ILE A 145 -10.59 1.42 2.03
CA ILE A 145 -10.72 1.30 3.47
C ILE A 145 -10.98 -0.14 3.93
N PRO A 146 -10.62 -0.51 5.18
CA PRO A 146 -11.07 -1.75 5.80
C PRO A 146 -12.57 -1.68 6.10
N ASP A 147 -13.13 -2.78 6.59
CA ASP A 147 -14.58 -2.89 6.87
C ASP A 147 -15.07 -2.03 8.04
N LEU A 148 -14.15 -1.53 8.91
CA LEU A 148 -14.44 -0.73 10.11
C LEU A 148 -15.61 -1.32 10.95
N ASP A 149 -15.74 -2.66 10.96
CA ASP A 149 -16.85 -3.41 11.59
C ASP A 149 -18.24 -2.97 11.08
N ALA A 150 -18.32 -2.37 9.89
CA ALA A 150 -19.53 -1.77 9.32
C ALA A 150 -20.21 -0.73 10.23
N LYS A 151 -19.45 -0.05 11.11
CA LYS A 151 -19.96 0.99 12.02
C LYS A 151 -20.16 2.30 11.25
N PRO A 152 -21.40 2.82 11.16
CA PRO A 152 -21.70 4.02 10.37
C PRO A 152 -20.92 5.25 10.82
N ASP A 153 -20.76 5.46 12.13
CA ASP A 153 -20.04 6.59 12.72
C ASP A 153 -18.54 6.61 12.32
N LEU A 154 -17.91 5.44 12.20
CA LEU A 154 -16.53 5.35 11.72
C LEU A 154 -16.42 5.61 10.22
N LEU A 155 -17.38 5.11 9.44
CA LEU A 155 -17.46 5.40 8.00
C LEU A 155 -17.72 6.89 7.77
N ASP A 156 -18.64 7.49 8.52
CA ASP A 156 -18.95 8.93 8.45
C ASP A 156 -17.71 9.78 8.79
N THR A 157 -16.90 9.35 9.76
CA THR A 157 -15.63 10.02 10.12
C THR A 157 -14.69 10.09 8.93
N VAL A 158 -14.56 9.01 8.17
CA VAL A 158 -13.70 8.96 6.98
C VAL A 158 -14.32 9.77 5.83
N ILE A 159 -15.62 9.61 5.56
CA ILE A 159 -16.33 10.33 4.48
C ILE A 159 -16.30 11.84 4.70
N ALA A 160 -16.50 12.30 5.94
CA ALA A 160 -16.51 13.72 6.29
C ALA A 160 -15.13 14.39 6.20
N SER A 161 -14.07 13.64 5.94
CA SER A 161 -12.71 14.18 5.82
C SER A 161 -12.41 14.87 4.48
N GLY A 162 -13.24 14.68 3.45
CA GLY A 162 -13.16 15.38 2.16
C GLY A 162 -13.32 14.49 0.94
#